data_3f919ff2f7fe185364c3bc8cf22c84cd
#
_entry.id   3f919ff2f7fe185364c3bc8cf22c84cd
#
_cell.length_a   1.000
_cell.length_b   1.000
_cell.length_c   1.000
_cell.angle_alpha   90.00
_cell.angle_beta   90.00
_cell.angle_gamma   90.00
#
_symmetry.space_group_name_H-M   'P 1'
#
loop_
_entity.id
_entity.type
_entity.pdbx_description
1 polymer ?
#
loop_
_entity_poly.entity_id
_entity_poly.type
_entity_poly.pdbx_seq_one_letter_code
_entity_poly.pdbx_strand_id
1 'polypeptide(L)'
;MKKRRSKLAGRWWLLLLAITVFVVAGQTGGASAVCPAGRFPAFIPMSGVTPRGVAVDKVGNVYVSVGEVRADGEYILIWKFKPSGRGPSLFAEIGQGTIGGLAVGANGHLYVALAAGVDRGVWRVDRRGRKKLLPNSNKIFFANGLAFDNRCTLYVAESVSMDSPPVPGAGGIWRIPRGGQAELCLRDGLLTGTGVLGQPVPIGANGIAYYHGKLYVTNTEQGTVLRIPVQKDGSMGLPEVWATLQEVPESPLAGAPLPVAGDGLALDVHGNVYVAVLTRSAVVRINARDLSQETIAAFPVSPLDFPASLAFGTGKGERTNLFVTNLGLGKVFAPQLPWPGPGLVKIDAGVPGRPLH
;
A
#
# COMPACT_ATOMS: atom_id res chain seq x y z
N MET A 1 -22.00 23.17 -41.31
CA MET A 1 -22.14 22.13 -40.27
C MET A 1 -20.93 22.14 -39.34
N LYS A 2 -21.05 22.79 -38.16
CA LYS A 2 -19.96 22.87 -37.17
C LYS A 2 -20.06 21.68 -36.22
N LYS A 3 -19.03 20.81 -36.19
CA LYS A 3 -18.90 19.68 -35.24
C LYS A 3 -18.75 20.23 -33.80
N ARG A 4 -19.74 19.96 -32.96
CA ARG A 4 -19.64 20.09 -31.51
C ARG A 4 -18.70 18.99 -31.01
N ARG A 5 -17.46 19.32 -30.62
CA ARG A 5 -16.58 18.45 -29.85
C ARG A 5 -17.08 18.46 -28.40
N SER A 6 -17.29 17.28 -27.86
CA SER A 6 -17.89 17.04 -26.57
C SER A 6 -17.00 17.52 -25.41
N LYS A 7 -17.56 18.38 -24.55
CA LYS A 7 -17.02 18.83 -23.27
C LYS A 7 -17.11 17.74 -22.16
N LEU A 8 -16.97 16.48 -22.50
CA LEU A 8 -17.14 15.38 -21.53
C LEU A 8 -15.84 14.97 -20.80
N ALA A 9 -14.68 15.36 -21.30
CA ALA A 9 -13.41 14.99 -20.68
C ALA A 9 -13.07 15.76 -19.38
N GLY A 10 -13.74 16.90 -19.12
CA GLY A 10 -13.42 17.77 -17.97
C GLY A 10 -14.16 17.45 -16.67
N ARG A 11 -15.16 16.55 -16.67
CA ARG A 11 -15.99 16.28 -15.48
C ARG A 11 -15.56 15.07 -14.65
N TRP A 12 -14.70 14.22 -15.17
CA TRP A 12 -14.22 13.02 -14.47
C TRP A 12 -13.14 13.29 -13.41
N TRP A 13 -12.43 14.42 -13.53
CA TRP A 13 -11.43 14.84 -12.56
C TRP A 13 -12.00 15.24 -11.20
N LEU A 14 -13.26 15.71 -11.16
CA LEU A 14 -13.93 16.13 -9.92
C LEU A 14 -14.46 14.95 -9.08
N LEU A 15 -14.61 13.76 -9.67
CA LEU A 15 -15.09 12.57 -8.96
C LEU A 15 -13.96 11.79 -8.28
N LEU A 16 -12.73 11.88 -8.78
CA LEU A 16 -11.54 11.32 -8.10
C LEU A 16 -11.20 12.08 -6.80
N LEU A 17 -11.64 13.33 -6.67
CA LEU A 17 -11.48 14.14 -5.45
C LEU A 17 -12.40 13.68 -4.30
N ALA A 18 -13.46 12.92 -4.57
CA ALA A 18 -14.42 12.55 -3.53
C ALA A 18 -13.87 11.53 -2.50
N ILE A 19 -12.75 10.86 -2.78
CA ILE A 19 -12.06 10.01 -1.78
C ILE A 19 -11.15 10.84 -0.87
N THR A 20 -10.82 12.06 -1.25
CA THR A 20 -9.80 12.88 -0.58
C THR A 20 -10.37 14.07 0.17
N VAL A 21 -11.65 14.41 0.01
CA VAL A 21 -12.23 15.63 0.60
C VAL A 21 -13.18 15.31 1.75
N PHE A 22 -12.60 14.83 2.86
CA PHE A 22 -13.06 15.16 4.20
C PHE A 22 -11.84 15.43 5.08
N VAL A 23 -11.08 16.48 4.75
CA VAL A 23 -10.20 17.11 5.71
C VAL A 23 -11.09 17.99 6.59
N VAL A 24 -11.46 17.48 7.75
CA VAL A 24 -11.94 18.32 8.83
C VAL A 24 -10.80 19.24 9.21
N ALA A 25 -10.92 20.53 8.89
CA ALA A 25 -10.10 21.57 9.46
C ALA A 25 -10.34 21.58 10.98
N GLY A 26 -9.44 20.98 11.74
CA GLY A 26 -9.56 20.79 13.18
C GLY A 26 -8.19 20.85 13.85
N GLN A 27 -7.88 22.03 14.33
CA GLN A 27 -6.98 22.37 15.45
C GLN A 27 -5.52 21.90 15.39
N THR A 28 -4.67 22.88 15.18
CA THR A 28 -3.25 22.91 15.52
C THR A 28 -3.06 22.72 17.04
N GLY A 29 -2.72 21.50 17.43
CA GLY A 29 -2.25 21.17 18.76
C GLY A 29 -1.00 20.34 18.66
N GLY A 30 0.16 20.98 18.53
CA GLY A 30 1.46 20.33 18.52
C GLY A 30 1.81 19.78 19.89
N ALA A 31 1.55 18.50 20.14
CA ALA A 31 2.20 17.76 21.20
C ALA A 31 3.46 17.11 20.62
N SER A 32 4.60 17.73 20.79
CA SER A 32 5.91 17.12 20.55
C SER A 32 6.11 16.03 21.59
N ALA A 33 5.82 14.77 21.24
CA ALA A 33 6.16 13.63 22.07
C ALA A 33 7.69 13.51 22.09
N VAL A 34 8.31 13.83 23.21
CA VAL A 34 9.73 13.55 23.48
C VAL A 34 9.87 12.04 23.62
N CYS A 35 10.32 11.37 22.56
CA CYS A 35 10.62 9.93 22.61
C CYS A 35 11.86 9.67 23.48
N PRO A 36 11.82 8.67 24.39
CA PRO A 36 13.02 8.20 25.06
C PRO A 36 14.04 7.70 24.04
N ALA A 37 15.31 8.03 24.28
CA ALA A 37 16.39 7.70 23.36
C ALA A 37 16.50 6.18 23.15
N GLY A 38 16.32 5.70 21.89
CA GLY A 38 16.76 4.39 21.48
C GLY A 38 15.76 3.42 20.86
N ARG A 39 14.46 3.62 20.96
CA ARG A 39 13.47 2.71 20.33
C ARG A 39 12.44 3.50 19.50
N PHE A 40 12.03 2.89 18.37
CA PHE A 40 10.95 3.42 17.55
C PHE A 40 9.64 3.38 18.36
N PRO A 41 8.86 4.48 18.45
CA PRO A 41 7.61 4.51 19.21
C PRO A 41 6.56 3.54 18.63
N ALA A 42 5.63 3.08 19.50
CA ALA A 42 4.55 2.20 19.05
C ALA A 42 3.57 2.89 18.10
N PHE A 43 3.37 4.19 18.24
CA PHE A 43 2.55 5.01 17.37
C PHE A 43 3.14 6.39 17.18
N ILE A 44 3.15 6.85 15.92
CA ILE A 44 3.52 8.22 15.55
C ILE A 44 2.33 8.84 14.80
N PRO A 45 1.62 9.82 15.38
CA PRO A 45 0.53 10.51 14.71
C PRO A 45 1.07 11.35 13.54
N MET A 46 0.33 11.39 12.44
CA MET A 46 0.68 12.09 11.21
C MET A 46 -0.49 12.97 10.76
N SER A 47 -0.85 13.95 11.58
CA SER A 47 -1.98 14.85 11.32
C SER A 47 -1.76 15.71 10.08
N GLY A 48 -2.84 15.97 9.32
CA GLY A 48 -2.81 16.83 8.14
C GLY A 48 -2.34 16.17 6.85
N VAL A 49 -1.94 14.89 6.91
CA VAL A 49 -1.56 14.10 5.75
C VAL A 49 -2.20 12.71 5.83
N THR A 50 -2.25 12.00 4.71
CA THR A 50 -2.76 10.61 4.65
C THR A 50 -1.60 9.65 4.40
N PRO A 51 -1.11 8.91 5.44
CA PRO A 51 -0.09 7.88 5.26
C PRO A 51 -0.64 6.73 4.40
N ARG A 52 0.19 6.27 3.46
CA ARG A 52 -0.22 5.23 2.50
C ARG A 52 0.74 4.05 2.51
N GLY A 53 1.81 4.11 1.73
CA GLY A 53 2.82 3.06 1.68
C GLY A 53 3.88 3.19 2.77
N VAL A 54 4.46 2.06 3.16
CA VAL A 54 5.62 1.99 4.07
C VAL A 54 6.66 1.02 3.53
N ALA A 55 7.93 1.39 3.67
CA ALA A 55 9.06 0.50 3.38
C ALA A 55 10.21 0.76 4.36
N VAL A 56 11.02 -0.26 4.63
CA VAL A 56 12.17 -0.16 5.53
C VAL A 56 13.44 -0.51 4.76
N ASP A 57 14.49 0.30 4.86
CA ASP A 57 15.77 -0.01 4.20
C ASP A 57 16.65 -0.94 5.05
N LYS A 58 17.77 -1.41 4.48
CA LYS A 58 18.68 -2.37 5.12
C LYS A 58 19.33 -1.87 6.42
N VAL A 59 19.32 -0.56 6.65
CA VAL A 59 19.88 0.04 7.87
C VAL A 59 18.79 0.44 8.88
N GLY A 60 17.51 0.15 8.56
CA GLY A 60 16.38 0.35 9.45
C GLY A 60 15.72 1.74 9.35
N ASN A 61 16.04 2.56 8.33
CA ASN A 61 15.23 3.75 8.11
C ASN A 61 13.85 3.35 7.58
N VAL A 62 12.81 3.99 8.11
CA VAL A 62 11.43 3.79 7.69
C VAL A 62 11.03 4.92 6.76
N TYR A 63 10.55 4.57 5.57
CA TYR A 63 10.00 5.50 4.59
C TYR A 63 8.50 5.35 4.55
N VAL A 64 7.79 6.48 4.60
CA VAL A 64 6.33 6.53 4.53
C VAL A 64 5.94 7.46 3.39
N SER A 65 5.14 6.99 2.46
CA SER A 65 4.49 7.87 1.51
C SER A 65 3.25 8.48 2.14
N VAL A 66 3.06 9.78 1.95
CA VAL A 66 1.92 10.52 2.46
C VAL A 66 1.27 11.32 1.36
N GLY A 67 -0.07 11.33 1.34
CA GLY A 67 -0.86 12.21 0.50
C GLY A 67 -1.03 13.56 1.19
N GLU A 68 -0.66 14.63 0.49
CA GLU A 68 -0.90 16.02 0.89
C GLU A 68 -1.84 16.68 -0.12
N VAL A 69 -2.99 17.14 0.35
CA VAL A 69 -3.96 17.83 -0.51
C VAL A 69 -3.57 19.29 -0.62
N ARG A 70 -3.39 19.76 -1.86
CA ARG A 70 -3.14 21.16 -2.24
C ARG A 70 -4.28 21.68 -3.11
N ALA A 71 -4.30 22.96 -3.41
CA ALA A 71 -5.38 23.61 -4.17
C ALA A 71 -5.58 23.01 -5.57
N ASP A 72 -4.54 22.45 -6.17
CA ASP A 72 -4.51 21.89 -7.53
C ASP A 72 -4.52 20.35 -7.57
N GLY A 73 -4.54 19.68 -6.42
CA GLY A 73 -4.62 18.22 -6.34
C GLY A 73 -3.93 17.60 -5.15
N GLU A 74 -3.85 16.27 -5.13
CA GLU A 74 -3.11 15.52 -4.14
C GLU A 74 -1.68 15.28 -4.63
N TYR A 75 -0.72 15.50 -3.75
CA TYR A 75 0.71 15.27 -3.98
C TYR A 75 1.24 14.17 -3.07
N ILE A 76 2.09 13.31 -3.61
CA ILE A 76 2.75 12.28 -2.82
C ILE A 76 4.12 12.76 -2.39
N LEU A 77 4.30 12.82 -1.07
CA LEU A 77 5.56 13.10 -0.40
C LEU A 77 6.10 11.82 0.23
N ILE A 78 7.41 11.71 0.33
CA ILE A 78 8.08 10.64 1.06
C ILE A 78 8.69 11.22 2.33
N TRP A 79 8.22 10.73 3.45
CA TRP A 79 8.79 11.04 4.75
C TRP A 79 9.74 9.93 5.20
N LYS A 80 10.85 10.32 5.82
CA LYS A 80 11.86 9.41 6.32
C LYS A 80 12.02 9.54 7.83
N PHE A 81 11.95 8.40 8.52
CA PHE A 81 12.26 8.25 9.93
C PHE A 81 13.58 7.49 10.09
N LYS A 82 14.41 7.88 11.06
CA LYS A 82 15.61 7.14 11.44
C LYS A 82 15.22 5.87 12.21
N PRO A 83 16.14 4.87 12.36
CA PRO A 83 15.86 3.66 13.13
C PRO A 83 15.47 3.91 14.59
N SER A 84 15.87 5.06 15.16
CA SER A 84 15.45 5.51 16.49
C SER A 84 14.05 6.08 16.57
N GLY A 85 13.30 6.15 15.46
CA GLY A 85 12.04 6.84 15.36
C GLY A 85 12.15 8.37 15.25
N ARG A 86 13.38 8.92 15.24
CA ARG A 86 13.58 10.36 15.03
C ARG A 86 13.16 10.73 13.60
N GLY A 87 12.37 11.77 13.47
CA GLY A 87 11.81 12.30 12.23
C GLY A 87 10.35 12.69 12.47
N PRO A 88 9.57 12.89 11.40
CA PRO A 88 9.96 12.72 10.01
C PRO A 88 10.86 13.83 9.47
N SER A 89 11.58 13.54 8.41
CA SER A 89 12.15 14.53 7.51
C SER A 89 11.62 14.29 6.10
N LEU A 90 11.33 15.35 5.35
CA LEU A 90 10.99 15.23 3.94
C LEU A 90 12.19 14.64 3.20
N PHE A 91 11.98 13.49 2.55
CA PHE A 91 13.01 12.81 1.77
C PHE A 91 12.89 13.12 0.28
N ALA A 92 11.68 13.12 -0.25
CA ALA A 92 11.39 13.47 -1.64
C ALA A 92 9.93 13.87 -1.82
N GLU A 93 9.66 14.75 -2.78
CA GLU A 93 8.34 14.97 -3.34
C GLU A 93 8.26 14.25 -4.69
N ILE A 94 7.28 13.37 -4.86
CA ILE A 94 7.16 12.55 -6.06
C ILE A 94 6.36 13.25 -7.14
N GLY A 95 5.23 13.82 -6.82
CA GLY A 95 4.41 14.55 -7.78
C GLY A 95 2.93 14.40 -7.51
N GLN A 96 2.15 14.90 -8.46
CA GLN A 96 0.69 14.90 -8.39
C GLN A 96 0.12 13.53 -8.76
N GLY A 97 -0.64 12.96 -7.84
CA GLY A 97 -1.29 11.65 -7.97
C GLY A 97 -1.81 11.16 -6.64
N THR A 98 -2.25 9.94 -6.61
CA THR A 98 -2.72 9.29 -5.38
C THR A 98 -2.01 7.95 -5.19
N ILE A 99 -2.15 7.35 -4.03
CA ILE A 99 -1.55 6.06 -3.61
C ILE A 99 -0.04 6.03 -3.83
N GLY A 100 0.71 5.79 -2.79
CA GLY A 100 2.16 5.72 -2.81
C GLY A 100 2.66 4.41 -2.23
N GLY A 101 2.45 3.27 -2.91
CA GLY A 101 3.08 2.01 -2.56
C GLY A 101 4.60 2.13 -2.64
N LEU A 102 5.32 1.52 -1.70
CA LEU A 102 6.76 1.64 -1.56
C LEU A 102 7.47 0.30 -1.59
N ALA A 103 8.67 0.27 -2.19
CA ALA A 103 9.62 -0.83 -2.04
C ALA A 103 11.05 -0.31 -2.02
N VAL A 104 11.94 -0.96 -1.25
CA VAL A 104 13.38 -0.69 -1.26
C VAL A 104 14.06 -1.77 -2.09
N GLY A 105 14.79 -1.35 -3.12
CA GLY A 105 15.57 -2.27 -3.94
C GLY A 105 16.93 -2.65 -3.31
N ALA A 106 17.54 -3.72 -3.81
CA ALA A 106 18.86 -4.19 -3.38
C ALA A 106 19.95 -3.11 -3.47
N ASN A 107 19.81 -2.17 -4.40
CA ASN A 107 20.68 -1.00 -4.58
C ASN A 107 20.49 0.09 -3.51
N GLY A 108 19.55 -0.09 -2.58
CA GLY A 108 19.20 0.89 -1.55
C GLY A 108 18.46 2.12 -2.08
N HIS A 109 17.92 2.07 -3.29
CA HIS A 109 17.01 3.09 -3.80
C HIS A 109 15.58 2.76 -3.37
N LEU A 110 14.79 3.79 -3.17
CA LEU A 110 13.36 3.66 -2.94
C LEU A 110 12.62 3.68 -4.29
N TYR A 111 11.60 2.84 -4.40
CA TYR A 111 10.69 2.81 -5.54
C TYR A 111 9.30 3.16 -5.05
N VAL A 112 8.61 4.03 -5.78
CA VAL A 112 7.34 4.61 -5.40
C VAL A 112 6.35 4.41 -6.53
N ALA A 113 5.24 3.74 -6.23
CA ALA A 113 4.10 3.65 -7.13
C ALA A 113 3.23 4.90 -6.97
N LEU A 114 2.97 5.60 -8.05
CA LEU A 114 2.06 6.74 -8.10
C LEU A 114 0.89 6.39 -9.02
N ALA A 115 -0.30 6.28 -8.44
CA ALA A 115 -1.52 5.98 -9.17
C ALA A 115 -2.22 7.25 -9.62
N ALA A 116 -2.96 7.17 -10.70
CA ALA A 116 -3.71 8.29 -11.28
C ALA A 116 -2.88 9.60 -11.38
N GLY A 117 -3.49 10.70 -11.74
CA GLY A 117 -2.77 11.98 -11.85
C GLY A 117 -1.83 12.08 -13.06
N VAL A 118 -1.20 13.24 -13.19
CA VAL A 118 -0.32 13.57 -14.33
C VAL A 118 1.05 12.91 -14.20
N ASP A 119 1.49 12.65 -12.97
CA ASP A 119 2.79 12.05 -12.67
C ASP A 119 2.72 10.54 -12.40
N ARG A 120 1.60 9.87 -12.79
CA ARG A 120 1.40 8.43 -12.55
C ARG A 120 2.54 7.58 -13.10
N GLY A 121 2.79 6.47 -12.45
CA GLY A 121 3.82 5.48 -12.80
C GLY A 121 4.67 5.05 -11.62
N VAL A 122 5.81 4.46 -11.90
CA VAL A 122 6.76 4.02 -10.88
C VAL A 122 8.01 4.89 -10.91
N TRP A 123 8.29 5.53 -9.80
CA TRP A 123 9.42 6.41 -9.61
C TRP A 123 10.53 5.73 -8.82
N ARG A 124 11.77 5.81 -9.29
CA ARG A 124 12.94 5.46 -8.51
C ARG A 124 13.50 6.71 -7.84
N VAL A 125 13.71 6.67 -6.53
CA VAL A 125 14.30 7.74 -5.74
C VAL A 125 15.65 7.27 -5.20
N ASP A 126 16.72 7.98 -5.54
CA ASP A 126 18.05 7.63 -5.07
C ASP A 126 18.27 8.03 -3.60
N ARG A 127 19.42 7.65 -3.00
CA ARG A 127 19.73 7.93 -1.60
C ARG A 127 19.82 9.42 -1.24
N ARG A 128 19.86 10.30 -2.26
CA ARG A 128 19.88 11.77 -2.11
C ARG A 128 18.51 12.39 -2.35
N GLY A 129 17.46 11.60 -2.55
CA GLY A 129 16.11 12.06 -2.82
C GLY A 129 15.83 12.44 -4.27
N ARG A 130 16.79 12.24 -5.20
CA ARG A 130 16.59 12.55 -6.62
C ARG A 130 15.72 11.47 -7.26
N LYS A 131 14.66 11.88 -7.93
CA LYS A 131 13.64 11.00 -8.53
C LYS A 131 13.86 10.83 -10.03
N LYS A 132 13.48 9.67 -10.54
CA LYS A 132 13.42 9.35 -11.97
C LYS A 132 12.27 8.41 -12.25
N LEU A 133 11.38 8.76 -13.17
CA LEU A 133 10.34 7.88 -13.67
C LEU A 133 10.96 6.68 -14.40
N LEU A 134 10.49 5.48 -14.10
CA LEU A 134 10.93 4.28 -14.82
C LEU A 134 10.30 4.23 -16.21
N PRO A 135 11.05 3.74 -17.23
CA PRO A 135 10.54 3.73 -18.60
C PRO A 135 9.22 2.96 -18.73
N ASN A 136 8.28 3.51 -19.48
CA ASN A 136 6.94 2.98 -19.75
C ASN A 136 6.03 2.77 -18.52
N SER A 137 6.49 3.08 -17.30
CA SER A 137 5.67 2.86 -16.10
C SER A 137 4.46 3.82 -16.01
N ASN A 138 4.47 4.92 -16.73
CA ASN A 138 3.32 5.82 -16.88
C ASN A 138 2.13 5.21 -17.64
N LYS A 139 2.33 4.03 -18.26
CA LYS A 139 1.24 3.22 -18.84
C LYS A 139 0.40 2.51 -17.77
N ILE A 140 0.96 2.28 -16.60
CA ILE A 140 0.24 1.71 -15.47
C ILE A 140 -0.70 2.78 -14.92
N PHE A 141 -2.01 2.56 -15.07
CA PHE A 141 -2.98 3.59 -14.69
C PHE A 141 -3.09 3.74 -13.17
N PHE A 142 -3.22 2.64 -12.46
CA PHE A 142 -3.41 2.65 -11.01
C PHE A 142 -2.36 1.75 -10.33
N ALA A 143 -1.08 2.15 -10.45
CA ALA A 143 0.02 1.47 -9.80
C ALA A 143 -0.16 1.53 -8.28
N ASN A 144 -0.13 0.36 -7.62
CA ASN A 144 -0.35 0.23 -6.17
C ASN A 144 0.85 -0.45 -5.50
N GLY A 145 0.75 -1.71 -5.14
CA GLY A 145 1.81 -2.45 -4.46
C GLY A 145 3.05 -2.71 -5.34
N LEU A 146 4.20 -2.78 -4.70
CA LEU A 146 5.51 -3.01 -5.31
C LEU A 146 6.25 -4.15 -4.62
N ALA A 147 6.85 -5.08 -5.38
CA ALA A 147 7.67 -6.15 -4.83
C ALA A 147 8.86 -6.47 -5.73
N PHE A 148 10.01 -6.75 -5.13
CA PHE A 148 11.20 -7.25 -5.84
C PHE A 148 11.33 -8.76 -5.72
N ASP A 149 11.74 -9.41 -6.82
CA ASP A 149 12.25 -10.77 -6.77
C ASP A 149 13.76 -10.81 -6.48
N ASN A 150 14.31 -12.03 -6.42
CA ASN A 150 15.73 -12.27 -6.16
C ASN A 150 16.66 -11.85 -7.31
N ARG A 151 16.10 -11.53 -8.49
CA ARG A 151 16.83 -11.09 -9.69
C ARG A 151 16.76 -9.58 -9.89
N CYS A 152 16.20 -8.86 -8.91
CA CYS A 152 15.95 -7.42 -8.97
C CYS A 152 14.93 -7.03 -10.05
N THR A 153 14.02 -7.91 -10.43
CA THR A 153 12.83 -7.55 -11.20
C THR A 153 11.82 -6.94 -10.24
N LEU A 154 11.29 -5.78 -10.56
CA LEU A 154 10.22 -5.13 -9.82
C LEU A 154 8.87 -5.55 -10.40
N TYR A 155 7.99 -6.10 -9.56
CA TYR A 155 6.60 -6.36 -9.88
C TYR A 155 5.72 -5.25 -9.32
N VAL A 156 4.69 -4.90 -10.07
CA VAL A 156 3.75 -3.83 -9.74
C VAL A 156 2.33 -4.39 -9.83
N ALA A 157 1.57 -4.29 -8.77
CA ALA A 157 0.14 -4.53 -8.81
C ALA A 157 -0.57 -3.29 -9.39
N GLU A 158 -1.38 -3.49 -10.43
CA GLU A 158 -2.27 -2.47 -10.97
C GLU A 158 -3.69 -2.79 -10.52
N SER A 159 -4.28 -1.92 -9.69
CA SER A 159 -5.60 -2.17 -9.11
C SER A 159 -6.71 -2.08 -10.13
N VAL A 160 -6.60 -1.16 -11.08
CA VAL A 160 -7.54 -0.95 -12.17
C VAL A 160 -6.81 -0.41 -13.38
N SER A 161 -7.23 -0.85 -14.56
CA SER A 161 -6.74 -0.37 -15.86
C SER A 161 -7.76 0.53 -16.54
N MET A 162 -7.28 1.52 -17.28
CA MET A 162 -8.11 2.31 -18.21
C MET A 162 -7.96 1.82 -19.64
N ASP A 163 -7.00 0.93 -19.92
CA ASP A 163 -6.83 0.39 -21.25
C ASP A 163 -7.96 -0.60 -21.56
N SER A 164 -8.64 -0.34 -22.67
CA SER A 164 -9.71 -1.20 -23.18
C SER A 164 -9.17 -2.54 -23.66
N PRO A 165 -10.04 -3.34 -23.98
CA PRO A 165 -10.69 -4.53 -23.46
C PRO A 165 -9.76 -5.75 -23.43
N PRO A 166 -10.17 -6.86 -22.83
CA PRO A 166 -11.57 -7.29 -22.88
C PRO A 166 -12.39 -6.93 -21.66
N VAL A 167 -11.79 -6.41 -20.57
CA VAL A 167 -12.55 -6.09 -19.36
C VAL A 167 -12.16 -4.68 -18.89
N PRO A 168 -12.97 -3.65 -19.12
CA PRO A 168 -12.76 -2.34 -18.52
C PRO A 168 -12.65 -2.48 -17.00
N GLY A 169 -11.59 -1.89 -16.43
CA GLY A 169 -11.35 -1.96 -14.99
C GLY A 169 -10.56 -3.18 -14.51
N ALA A 170 -10.10 -4.05 -15.41
CA ALA A 170 -9.32 -5.23 -15.03
C ALA A 170 -8.02 -4.85 -14.30
N GLY A 171 -7.80 -5.44 -13.14
CA GLY A 171 -6.52 -5.41 -12.45
C GLY A 171 -5.44 -6.18 -13.21
N GLY A 172 -4.17 -5.94 -12.87
CA GLY A 172 -3.07 -6.58 -13.58
C GLY A 172 -1.78 -6.63 -12.79
N ILE A 173 -0.83 -7.40 -13.30
CA ILE A 173 0.54 -7.46 -12.81
C ILE A 173 1.48 -7.01 -13.93
N TRP A 174 2.28 -6.02 -13.61
CA TRP A 174 3.37 -5.52 -14.45
C TRP A 174 4.71 -5.96 -13.89
N ARG A 175 5.72 -6.07 -14.75
CA ARG A 175 7.11 -6.26 -14.35
C ARG A 175 7.99 -5.16 -14.93
N ILE A 176 9.05 -4.83 -14.22
CA ILE A 176 10.11 -3.92 -14.66
C ILE A 176 11.43 -4.63 -14.38
N PRO A 177 12.05 -5.28 -15.37
CA PRO A 177 13.35 -5.91 -15.23
C PRO A 177 14.42 -4.88 -14.84
N ARG A 178 15.50 -5.32 -14.23
CA ARG A 178 16.61 -4.46 -13.87
C ARG A 178 17.15 -3.72 -15.11
N GLY A 179 17.04 -2.39 -15.12
CA GLY A 179 17.46 -1.55 -16.25
C GLY A 179 16.51 -1.60 -17.47
N GLY A 180 15.41 -2.34 -17.38
CA GLY A 180 14.38 -2.46 -18.42
C GLY A 180 13.27 -1.43 -18.30
N GLN A 181 12.21 -1.69 -19.00
CA GLN A 181 10.97 -0.91 -19.03
C GLN A 181 9.80 -1.69 -18.44
N ALA A 182 8.71 -0.99 -18.09
CA ALA A 182 7.50 -1.63 -17.61
C ALA A 182 6.81 -2.42 -18.73
N GLU A 183 6.45 -3.65 -18.42
CA GLU A 183 5.78 -4.60 -19.29
C GLU A 183 4.60 -5.22 -18.56
N LEU A 184 3.41 -5.24 -19.19
CA LEU A 184 2.26 -5.95 -18.67
C LEU A 184 2.47 -7.45 -18.81
N CYS A 185 2.34 -8.19 -17.70
CA CYS A 185 2.56 -9.64 -17.69
C CYS A 185 1.28 -10.45 -17.54
N LEU A 186 0.29 -9.91 -16.82
CA LEU A 186 -0.92 -10.67 -16.52
C LEU A 186 -2.11 -9.72 -16.32
N ARG A 187 -3.25 -10.08 -16.91
CA ARG A 187 -4.59 -9.60 -16.55
C ARG A 187 -5.49 -10.79 -16.30
N ASP A 188 -6.25 -10.73 -15.23
CA ASP A 188 -7.14 -11.82 -14.86
C ASP A 188 -8.32 -11.28 -14.03
N GLY A 189 -9.46 -11.96 -14.09
CA GLY A 189 -10.66 -11.62 -13.30
C GLY A 189 -10.43 -11.65 -11.79
N LEU A 190 -9.54 -12.55 -11.32
CA LEU A 190 -9.17 -12.61 -9.89
C LEU A 190 -8.38 -11.38 -9.42
N LEU A 191 -7.77 -10.61 -10.34
CA LEU A 191 -7.07 -9.36 -10.04
C LEU A 191 -7.97 -8.14 -10.12
N THR A 192 -9.23 -8.33 -10.53
CA THR A 192 -10.18 -7.24 -10.80
C THR A 192 -11.01 -6.92 -9.57
N GLY A 193 -11.24 -5.64 -9.29
CA GLY A 193 -12.18 -5.20 -8.27
C GLY A 193 -13.64 -5.35 -8.73
N THR A 194 -14.56 -5.39 -7.79
CA THR A 194 -15.99 -5.62 -8.01
C THR A 194 -16.85 -4.34 -7.91
N GLY A 195 -16.25 -3.24 -7.42
CA GLY A 195 -16.98 -1.99 -7.14
C GLY A 195 -17.77 -2.02 -5.83
N VAL A 196 -17.68 -3.09 -5.04
CA VAL A 196 -18.48 -3.28 -3.81
C VAL A 196 -18.17 -2.25 -2.72
N LEU A 197 -16.99 -1.65 -2.73
CA LEU A 197 -16.63 -0.57 -1.79
C LEU A 197 -17.23 0.79 -2.18
N GLY A 198 -17.93 0.88 -3.30
CA GLY A 198 -18.56 2.12 -3.78
C GLY A 198 -17.55 3.21 -4.15
N GLN A 199 -16.29 2.85 -4.38
CA GLN A 199 -15.26 3.78 -4.81
C GLN A 199 -15.47 4.17 -6.29
N PRO A 200 -15.00 5.36 -6.72
CA PRO A 200 -15.13 5.79 -8.13
C PRO A 200 -14.51 4.82 -9.13
N VAL A 201 -13.53 4.04 -8.70
CA VAL A 201 -12.92 2.96 -9.47
C VAL A 201 -12.83 1.70 -8.60
N PRO A 202 -13.13 0.51 -9.16
CA PRO A 202 -12.99 -0.75 -8.43
C PRO A 202 -11.52 -0.98 -8.03
N ILE A 203 -11.27 -1.42 -6.78
CA ILE A 203 -9.93 -1.70 -6.28
C ILE A 203 -9.71 -3.21 -6.24
N GLY A 204 -9.04 -3.74 -7.25
CA GLY A 204 -8.65 -5.15 -7.33
C GLY A 204 -7.28 -5.42 -6.70
N ALA A 205 -6.31 -5.83 -7.54
CA ALA A 205 -4.95 -6.10 -7.11
C ALA A 205 -4.32 -4.90 -6.39
N ASN A 206 -3.83 -5.11 -5.16
CA ASN A 206 -3.35 -4.05 -4.29
C ASN A 206 -1.96 -4.39 -3.72
N GLY A 207 -1.85 -4.87 -2.48
CA GLY A 207 -0.58 -5.30 -1.91
C GLY A 207 0.02 -6.46 -2.70
N ILE A 208 1.35 -6.48 -2.82
CA ILE A 208 2.08 -7.53 -3.53
C ILE A 208 3.39 -7.84 -2.81
N ALA A 209 3.74 -9.13 -2.73
CA ALA A 209 5.04 -9.57 -2.27
C ALA A 209 5.50 -10.81 -3.02
N TYR A 210 6.83 -10.99 -3.14
CA TYR A 210 7.42 -12.14 -3.82
C TYR A 210 8.04 -13.10 -2.81
N TYR A 211 7.76 -14.40 -2.96
CA TYR A 211 8.35 -15.44 -2.13
C TYR A 211 8.54 -16.74 -2.91
N HIS A 212 9.79 -17.23 -3.00
CA HIS A 212 10.13 -18.53 -3.62
C HIS A 212 9.45 -18.81 -4.97
N GLY A 213 9.61 -17.90 -5.93
CA GLY A 213 9.07 -18.07 -7.29
C GLY A 213 7.56 -17.83 -7.39
N LYS A 214 6.96 -17.18 -6.41
CA LYS A 214 5.53 -16.86 -6.39
C LYS A 214 5.31 -15.41 -5.96
N LEU A 215 4.32 -14.76 -6.55
CA LEU A 215 3.75 -13.51 -6.06
C LEU A 215 2.54 -13.83 -5.19
N TYR A 216 2.43 -13.14 -4.08
CA TYR A 216 1.23 -13.07 -3.24
C TYR A 216 0.64 -11.69 -3.43
N VAL A 217 -0.66 -11.62 -3.76
CA VAL A 217 -1.34 -10.37 -4.11
C VAL A 217 -2.67 -10.30 -3.39
N THR A 218 -2.93 -9.23 -2.66
CA THR A 218 -4.27 -8.97 -2.13
C THR A 218 -5.18 -8.48 -3.26
N ASN A 219 -6.41 -9.00 -3.34
CA ASN A 219 -7.50 -8.33 -4.02
C ASN A 219 -8.40 -7.69 -2.97
N THR A 220 -8.41 -6.37 -2.94
CA THR A 220 -9.07 -5.60 -1.88
C THR A 220 -10.57 -5.89 -1.84
N GLU A 221 -11.27 -5.74 -2.95
CA GLU A 221 -12.73 -5.84 -2.96
C GLU A 221 -13.25 -7.28 -2.96
N GLN A 222 -12.44 -8.23 -3.43
CA GLN A 222 -12.79 -9.65 -3.33
C GLN A 222 -12.42 -10.26 -1.97
N GLY A 223 -11.65 -9.54 -1.14
CA GLY A 223 -11.23 -10.03 0.18
C GLY A 223 -10.34 -11.28 0.09
N THR A 224 -9.50 -11.38 -0.93
CA THR A 224 -8.67 -12.57 -1.18
C THR A 224 -7.19 -12.23 -1.19
N VAL A 225 -6.37 -13.24 -0.90
CA VAL A 225 -4.94 -13.27 -1.22
C VAL A 225 -4.75 -14.27 -2.34
N LEU A 226 -4.24 -13.79 -3.46
CA LEU A 226 -3.92 -14.59 -4.63
C LEU A 226 -2.49 -15.09 -4.58
N ARG A 227 -2.22 -16.23 -5.21
CA ARG A 227 -0.89 -16.77 -5.43
C ARG A 227 -0.67 -16.94 -6.93
N ILE A 228 0.42 -16.39 -7.46
CA ILE A 228 0.74 -16.36 -8.89
C ILE A 228 2.15 -16.94 -9.08
N PRO A 229 2.32 -18.07 -9.74
CA PRO A 229 3.63 -18.62 -10.04
C PRO A 229 4.43 -17.69 -10.99
N VAL A 230 5.71 -17.48 -10.70
CA VAL A 230 6.65 -16.78 -11.58
C VAL A 230 7.68 -17.79 -12.10
N GLN A 231 7.70 -17.98 -13.40
CA GLN A 231 8.60 -18.93 -14.06
C GLN A 231 10.04 -18.39 -14.13
N LYS A 232 10.98 -19.28 -14.45
CA LYS A 232 12.40 -18.89 -14.57
C LYS A 232 12.66 -17.86 -15.68
N ASP A 233 11.87 -17.86 -16.73
CA ASP A 233 11.93 -16.89 -17.84
C ASP A 233 11.20 -15.57 -17.51
N GLY A 234 10.56 -15.48 -16.33
CA GLY A 234 9.79 -14.33 -15.89
C GLY A 234 8.35 -14.29 -16.40
N SER A 235 7.89 -15.33 -17.12
CA SER A 235 6.47 -15.51 -17.42
C SER A 235 5.68 -15.84 -16.16
N MET A 236 4.38 -15.59 -16.18
CA MET A 236 3.49 -15.85 -15.04
C MET A 236 2.57 -17.01 -15.32
N GLY A 237 2.37 -17.86 -14.32
CA GLY A 237 1.29 -18.83 -14.31
C GLY A 237 -0.06 -18.17 -14.05
N LEU A 238 -1.12 -18.96 -14.09
CA LEU A 238 -2.45 -18.49 -13.74
C LEU A 238 -2.53 -18.15 -12.26
N PRO A 239 -3.25 -17.08 -11.88
CA PRO A 239 -3.51 -16.77 -10.49
C PRO A 239 -4.48 -17.81 -9.89
N GLU A 240 -4.31 -18.09 -8.64
CA GLU A 240 -5.23 -18.90 -7.83
C GLU A 240 -5.57 -18.17 -6.53
N VAL A 241 -6.77 -18.35 -6.03
CA VAL A 241 -7.13 -17.89 -4.68
C VAL A 241 -6.39 -18.76 -3.67
N TRP A 242 -5.37 -18.20 -3.03
CA TRP A 242 -4.59 -18.90 -2.01
C TRP A 242 -5.28 -18.88 -0.65
N ALA A 243 -5.90 -17.74 -0.29
CA ALA A 243 -6.69 -17.60 0.92
C ALA A 243 -7.80 -16.56 0.71
N THR A 244 -8.93 -16.75 1.39
CA THR A 244 -9.97 -15.74 1.55
C THR A 244 -9.89 -15.18 2.96
N LEU A 245 -9.87 -13.85 3.09
CA LEU A 245 -9.80 -13.19 4.40
C LEU A 245 -11.07 -13.48 5.20
N GLN A 246 -10.86 -13.86 6.44
CA GLN A 246 -11.94 -14.15 7.38
C GLN A 246 -12.30 -12.91 8.18
N GLU A 247 -13.47 -12.94 8.80
CA GLU A 247 -13.92 -11.90 9.74
C GLU A 247 -12.93 -11.78 10.91
N VAL A 248 -12.81 -10.56 11.44
CA VAL A 248 -11.92 -10.23 12.58
C VAL A 248 -12.82 -9.91 13.79
N PRO A 249 -13.14 -10.90 14.63
CA PRO A 249 -14.08 -10.73 15.74
C PRO A 249 -13.65 -9.67 16.77
N GLU A 250 -12.35 -9.44 16.90
CA GLU A 250 -11.77 -8.45 17.82
C GLU A 250 -11.99 -7.00 17.35
N SER A 251 -12.34 -6.81 16.08
CA SER A 251 -12.63 -5.48 15.54
C SER A 251 -14.03 -5.01 15.92
N PRO A 252 -14.21 -3.75 16.34
CA PRO A 252 -15.55 -3.17 16.53
C PRO A 252 -16.30 -2.96 15.21
N LEU A 253 -15.64 -3.19 14.08
CA LEU A 253 -16.22 -3.18 12.73
C LEU A 253 -16.57 -4.60 12.24
N ALA A 254 -16.45 -5.62 13.10
CA ALA A 254 -16.87 -6.99 12.78
C ALA A 254 -18.35 -7.03 12.39
N GLY A 255 -18.67 -7.76 11.31
CA GLY A 255 -20.02 -7.82 10.77
C GLY A 255 -20.53 -6.55 10.07
N ALA A 256 -19.70 -5.53 9.89
CA ALA A 256 -20.06 -4.38 9.07
C ALA A 256 -20.41 -4.82 7.63
N PRO A 257 -21.35 -4.13 6.95
CA PRO A 257 -21.81 -4.50 5.60
C PRO A 257 -20.80 -4.14 4.50
N LEU A 258 -19.51 -4.32 4.80
CA LEU A 258 -18.40 -4.13 3.88
C LEU A 258 -17.61 -5.44 3.79
N PRO A 259 -17.02 -5.78 2.66
CA PRO A 259 -16.15 -6.95 2.55
C PRO A 259 -14.98 -6.86 3.54
N VAL A 260 -14.42 -7.99 3.93
CA VAL A 260 -13.17 -8.05 4.68
C VAL A 260 -12.05 -7.72 3.70
N ALA A 261 -11.75 -6.44 3.55
CA ALA A 261 -10.86 -5.93 2.50
C ALA A 261 -9.41 -5.88 2.97
N GLY A 262 -8.53 -6.62 2.27
CA GLY A 262 -7.08 -6.55 2.45
C GLY A 262 -6.47 -5.46 1.58
N ASP A 263 -5.51 -4.71 2.14
CA ASP A 263 -4.73 -3.70 1.42
C ASP A 263 -3.28 -4.18 1.24
N GLY A 264 -2.30 -3.62 1.90
CA GLY A 264 -0.91 -4.06 1.85
C GLY A 264 -0.69 -5.44 2.47
N LEU A 265 0.38 -6.13 2.04
CA LEU A 265 0.82 -7.38 2.64
C LEU A 265 2.35 -7.48 2.77
N ALA A 266 2.81 -8.28 3.71
CA ALA A 266 4.23 -8.65 3.87
C ALA A 266 4.37 -10.12 4.26
N LEU A 267 5.59 -10.66 4.12
CA LEU A 267 5.91 -12.05 4.44
C LEU A 267 6.98 -12.14 5.51
N ASP A 268 6.85 -13.15 6.39
CA ASP A 268 7.90 -13.52 7.32
C ASP A 268 8.89 -14.54 6.72
N VAL A 269 9.88 -14.94 7.50
CA VAL A 269 10.91 -15.93 7.10
C VAL A 269 10.33 -17.32 6.84
N HIS A 270 9.15 -17.65 7.35
CA HIS A 270 8.47 -18.93 7.18
C HIS A 270 7.46 -18.92 6.01
N GLY A 271 7.27 -17.76 5.37
CA GLY A 271 6.33 -17.58 4.28
C GLY A 271 4.89 -17.33 4.73
N ASN A 272 4.64 -17.09 6.02
CA ASN A 272 3.35 -16.62 6.47
C ASN A 272 3.09 -15.22 5.91
N VAL A 273 1.84 -14.96 5.53
CA VAL A 273 1.43 -13.69 4.95
C VAL A 273 0.73 -12.85 6.00
N TYR A 274 1.19 -11.63 6.18
CA TYR A 274 0.56 -10.62 7.02
C TYR A 274 -0.19 -9.64 6.12
N VAL A 275 -1.45 -9.38 6.44
CA VAL A 275 -2.33 -8.51 5.64
C VAL A 275 -2.85 -7.37 6.51
N ALA A 276 -2.74 -6.15 6.01
CA ALA A 276 -3.47 -5.00 6.53
C ALA A 276 -4.93 -5.14 6.13
N VAL A 277 -5.80 -5.52 7.09
CA VAL A 277 -7.23 -5.68 6.85
C VAL A 277 -7.91 -4.34 7.09
N LEU A 278 -7.99 -3.56 6.01
CA LEU A 278 -8.44 -2.17 5.99
C LEU A 278 -9.78 -1.98 6.69
N THR A 279 -10.81 -2.69 6.24
CA THR A 279 -12.20 -2.53 6.68
C THR A 279 -12.50 -3.14 8.05
N ARG A 280 -11.50 -3.75 8.69
CA ARG A 280 -11.59 -4.27 10.05
C ARG A 280 -10.60 -3.64 11.00
N SER A 281 -9.83 -2.64 10.53
CA SER A 281 -8.79 -1.96 11.31
C SER A 281 -7.89 -2.95 12.07
N ALA A 282 -7.39 -3.95 11.34
CA ALA A 282 -6.63 -5.06 11.88
C ALA A 282 -5.43 -5.45 11.01
N VAL A 283 -4.49 -6.17 11.60
CA VAL A 283 -3.45 -6.93 10.91
C VAL A 283 -3.67 -8.41 11.22
N VAL A 284 -3.81 -9.21 10.17
CA VAL A 284 -4.03 -10.65 10.24
C VAL A 284 -2.83 -11.39 9.68
N ARG A 285 -2.39 -12.47 10.33
CA ARG A 285 -1.41 -13.43 9.83
C ARG A 285 -2.14 -14.63 9.24
N ILE A 286 -1.78 -15.02 8.02
CA ILE A 286 -2.23 -16.26 7.38
C ILE A 286 -1.06 -17.23 7.39
N ASN A 287 -1.24 -18.38 8.03
CA ASN A 287 -0.22 -19.42 8.12
C ASN A 287 0.00 -20.09 6.75
N ALA A 288 1.27 -20.20 6.34
CA ALA A 288 1.62 -20.76 5.02
C ALA A 288 1.33 -22.26 4.85
N ARG A 289 1.18 -23.02 5.96
CA ARG A 289 1.01 -24.48 5.93
C ARG A 289 -0.45 -24.92 5.85
N ASP A 290 -1.30 -24.31 6.69
CA ASP A 290 -2.69 -24.75 6.89
C ASP A 290 -3.72 -23.66 6.59
N LEU A 291 -3.28 -22.46 6.20
CA LEU A 291 -4.09 -21.28 5.89
C LEU A 291 -4.92 -20.78 7.09
N SER A 292 -4.61 -21.24 8.31
CA SER A 292 -5.23 -20.68 9.52
C SER A 292 -4.92 -19.19 9.63
N GLN A 293 -5.89 -18.42 10.13
CA GLN A 293 -5.76 -16.97 10.26
C GLN A 293 -5.78 -16.58 11.73
N GLU A 294 -4.91 -15.65 12.09
CA GLU A 294 -4.75 -15.13 13.44
C GLU A 294 -4.68 -13.61 13.41
N THR A 295 -5.46 -12.96 14.25
CA THR A 295 -5.40 -11.52 14.47
C THR A 295 -4.14 -11.17 15.26
N ILE A 296 -3.18 -10.50 14.63
CA ILE A 296 -1.94 -10.04 15.28
C ILE A 296 -2.17 -8.74 16.04
N ALA A 297 -3.00 -7.87 15.49
CA ALA A 297 -3.39 -6.61 16.09
C ALA A 297 -4.73 -6.15 15.53
N ALA A 298 -5.57 -5.54 16.37
CA ALA A 298 -6.81 -4.90 15.96
C ALA A 298 -7.12 -3.68 16.84
N PHE A 299 -7.82 -2.71 16.29
CA PHE A 299 -8.44 -1.65 17.08
C PHE A 299 -9.58 -2.25 17.93
N PRO A 300 -9.80 -1.82 19.19
CA PRO A 300 -9.15 -0.69 19.89
C PRO A 300 -7.89 -1.04 20.70
N VAL A 301 -7.52 -2.32 20.80
CA VAL A 301 -6.35 -2.76 21.59
C VAL A 301 -5.05 -2.21 20.99
N SER A 302 -4.96 -2.18 19.67
CA SER A 302 -3.85 -1.57 18.94
C SER A 302 -4.32 -0.28 18.26
N PRO A 303 -3.45 0.75 18.11
CA PRO A 303 -3.84 2.02 17.52
C PRO A 303 -3.95 1.95 15.98
N LEU A 304 -4.68 0.96 15.49
CA LEU A 304 -4.98 0.79 14.06
C LEU A 304 -6.21 1.59 13.67
N ASP A 305 -6.15 2.28 12.53
CA ASP A 305 -7.24 3.09 11.99
C ASP A 305 -7.23 3.02 10.46
N PHE A 306 -7.91 2.02 9.92
CA PHE A 306 -7.91 1.71 8.48
C PHE A 306 -6.49 1.54 7.94
N PRO A 307 -5.78 0.47 8.37
CA PRO A 307 -4.41 0.22 7.96
C PRO A 307 -4.32 -0.05 6.46
N ALA A 308 -3.36 0.62 5.77
CA ALA A 308 -3.19 0.52 4.33
C ALA A 308 -1.99 -0.34 3.94
N SER A 309 -0.84 -0.13 4.55
CA SER A 309 0.38 -0.83 4.14
C SER A 309 1.16 -1.29 5.36
N LEU A 310 1.99 -2.32 5.15
CA LEU A 310 2.84 -2.83 6.22
C LEU A 310 4.20 -3.34 5.67
N ALA A 311 5.24 -3.18 6.48
CA ALA A 311 6.57 -3.66 6.17
C ALA A 311 7.30 -4.10 7.43
N PHE A 312 8.04 -5.21 7.34
CA PHE A 312 8.89 -5.64 8.45
C PHE A 312 10.09 -4.72 8.64
N GLY A 313 10.47 -4.53 9.90
CA GLY A 313 11.72 -3.89 10.27
C GLY A 313 12.94 -4.73 9.85
N THR A 314 14.07 -4.06 9.66
CA THR A 314 15.33 -4.68 9.23
C THR A 314 16.44 -4.42 10.23
N GLY A 315 16.31 -3.38 11.06
CA GLY A 315 17.31 -2.98 12.06
C GLY A 315 17.45 -3.99 13.20
N LYS A 316 18.55 -3.86 13.95
CA LYS A 316 18.80 -4.68 15.15
C LYS A 316 17.67 -4.47 16.16
N GLY A 317 16.99 -5.57 16.57
CA GLY A 317 15.87 -5.52 17.51
C GLY A 317 14.55 -5.08 16.91
N GLU A 318 14.48 -4.84 15.58
CA GLU A 318 13.24 -4.43 14.90
C GLU A 318 12.76 -5.47 13.85
N ARG A 319 13.48 -6.59 13.71
CA ARG A 319 13.18 -7.57 12.64
C ARG A 319 11.85 -8.30 12.83
N THR A 320 11.35 -8.40 14.04
CA THR A 320 10.03 -8.98 14.35
C THR A 320 8.91 -7.95 14.33
N ASN A 321 9.23 -6.67 14.18
CA ASN A 321 8.24 -5.62 14.17
C ASN A 321 7.72 -5.33 12.75
N LEU A 322 6.42 -5.13 12.65
CA LEU A 322 5.73 -4.58 11.49
C LEU A 322 5.53 -3.08 11.69
N PHE A 323 5.89 -2.30 10.70
CA PHE A 323 5.51 -0.90 10.56
C PHE A 323 4.28 -0.83 9.68
N VAL A 324 3.20 -0.23 10.18
CA VAL A 324 1.89 -0.20 9.54
C VAL A 324 1.42 1.25 9.40
N THR A 325 0.98 1.64 8.21
CA THR A 325 0.39 2.97 7.98
C THR A 325 -1.12 2.94 8.20
N ASN A 326 -1.64 3.93 8.91
CA ASN A 326 -3.06 4.19 9.10
C ASN A 326 -3.54 5.30 8.16
N LEU A 327 -4.61 5.06 7.42
CA LEU A 327 -5.28 6.12 6.65
C LEU A 327 -6.01 7.13 7.53
N GLY A 328 -6.49 6.69 8.72
CA GLY A 328 -7.22 7.55 9.65
C GLY A 328 -8.67 7.80 9.26
N LEU A 329 -9.34 6.80 8.68
CA LEU A 329 -10.71 6.93 8.18
C LEU A 329 -11.79 6.59 9.22
N GLY A 330 -11.39 6.11 10.41
CA GLY A 330 -12.32 5.60 11.41
C GLY A 330 -13.38 6.61 11.83
N LYS A 331 -13.01 7.88 11.99
CA LYS A 331 -13.96 8.96 12.31
C LYS A 331 -15.02 9.20 11.22
N VAL A 332 -14.74 8.82 9.99
CA VAL A 332 -15.70 8.92 8.87
C VAL A 332 -16.74 7.81 8.95
N PHE A 333 -16.31 6.57 9.24
CA PHE A 333 -17.17 5.40 9.21
C PHE A 333 -17.84 5.08 10.54
N ALA A 334 -17.20 5.39 11.67
CA ALA A 334 -17.71 5.14 13.01
C ALA A 334 -17.28 6.26 13.98
N PRO A 335 -17.85 7.50 13.85
CA PRO A 335 -17.40 8.69 14.55
C PRO A 335 -17.52 8.61 16.07
N GLN A 336 -18.34 7.68 16.58
CA GLN A 336 -18.55 7.44 18.02
C GLN A 336 -17.39 6.71 18.70
N LEU A 337 -16.45 6.13 17.94
CA LEU A 337 -15.32 5.39 18.49
C LEU A 337 -14.07 6.29 18.64
N PRO A 338 -13.16 6.01 19.61
CA PRO A 338 -11.98 6.82 19.90
C PRO A 338 -10.82 6.50 18.96
N TRP A 339 -10.99 6.73 17.66
CA TRP A 339 -9.98 6.42 16.64
C TRP A 339 -8.69 7.21 16.83
N PRO A 340 -7.53 6.57 16.66
CA PRO A 340 -6.21 7.23 16.81
C PRO A 340 -5.90 8.22 15.69
N GLY A 341 -6.54 8.05 14.52
CA GLY A 341 -6.31 8.86 13.33
C GLY A 341 -5.13 8.37 12.47
N PRO A 342 -4.76 9.20 11.44
CA PRO A 342 -3.67 8.86 10.54
C PRO A 342 -2.34 8.78 11.28
N GLY A 343 -1.51 7.81 10.89
CA GLY A 343 -0.23 7.63 11.57
C GLY A 343 0.58 6.43 11.13
N LEU A 344 1.71 6.24 11.79
CA LEU A 344 2.58 5.08 11.64
C LEU A 344 2.56 4.28 12.95
N VAL A 345 2.15 3.02 12.86
CA VAL A 345 2.03 2.08 13.98
C VAL A 345 3.16 1.06 13.90
N LYS A 346 3.70 0.67 15.05
CA LYS A 346 4.64 -0.44 15.18
C LYS A 346 4.00 -1.56 15.98
N ILE A 347 4.01 -2.78 15.43
CA ILE A 347 3.41 -3.99 16.00
C ILE A 347 4.49 -5.08 16.06
N ASP A 348 4.61 -5.78 17.17
CA ASP A 348 5.46 -6.97 17.24
C ASP A 348 4.71 -8.18 16.66
N ALA A 349 5.26 -8.75 15.60
CA ALA A 349 4.71 -9.94 14.95
C ALA A 349 5.29 -11.25 15.55
N GLY A 350 6.24 -11.16 16.49
CA GLY A 350 6.88 -12.30 17.15
C GLY A 350 7.81 -13.12 16.25
N VAL A 351 7.76 -12.92 14.94
CA VAL A 351 8.53 -13.66 13.93
C VAL A 351 9.26 -12.66 13.03
N PRO A 352 10.54 -12.89 12.69
CA PRO A 352 11.26 -11.99 11.81
C PRO A 352 10.66 -11.94 10.40
N GLY A 353 10.60 -10.74 9.84
CA GLY A 353 10.26 -10.55 8.44
C GLY A 353 11.29 -11.15 7.50
N ARG A 354 10.86 -11.44 6.28
CA ARG A 354 11.73 -11.87 5.21
C ARG A 354 12.81 -10.80 4.95
N PRO A 355 14.10 -11.19 4.85
CA PRO A 355 15.16 -10.25 4.51
C PRO A 355 14.94 -9.58 3.15
N LEU A 356 15.33 -8.30 3.06
CA LEU A 356 15.41 -7.61 1.76
C LEU A 356 16.51 -8.24 0.91
N HIS A 357 16.25 -8.46 -0.35
CA HIS A 357 17.21 -8.99 -1.33
C HIS A 357 18.14 -7.93 -1.87
#